data_9ee2edf5f8b0685c017782f218557d50
#
_entry.id   9ee2edf5f8b0685c017782f218557d50
#
_cell.length_a   1.000
_cell.length_b   1.000
_cell.length_c   1.000
_cell.angle_alpha   90.00
_cell.angle_beta   90.00
_cell.angle_gamma   90.00
#
_symmetry.space_group_name_H-M   'P 1'
#
loop_
_entity.id
_entity.type
_entity.pdbx_description
1 polymer ?
#
loop_
_entity_poly.entity_id
_entity_poly.type
_entity_poly.pdbx_seq_one_letter_code
_entity_poly.pdbx_strand_id
1 'polypeptide(L)'
;PAVTTMDQKELRSTVRIERRMELAWEGMRYMDLVRWRLASIALKRKNYGVKYPMSTSNSYMADWFWAFTPVIDENGLPDFSEMERQGKVNTLSERNWDDRQYLWPIPTTDLQINENMTNNPGY
;
A
#
# COMPACT_ATOMS: atom_id res chain seq x y z
N PRO A 1 -9.23 -12.95 -16.59
CA PRO A 1 -8.57 -14.16 -17.06
C PRO A 1 -8.74 -15.29 -16.04
N ALA A 2 -8.87 -16.54 -16.53
CA ALA A 2 -9.02 -17.69 -15.63
C ALA A 2 -7.71 -17.94 -14.87
N VAL A 3 -7.82 -18.21 -13.56
CA VAL A 3 -6.68 -18.59 -12.73
C VAL A 3 -6.36 -20.05 -12.99
N THR A 4 -5.17 -20.34 -13.47
CA THR A 4 -4.75 -21.70 -13.88
C THR A 4 -3.69 -22.28 -12.95
N THR A 5 -3.11 -21.47 -12.03
CA THR A 5 -2.07 -21.95 -11.12
C THR A 5 -2.65 -22.78 -9.98
N MET A 6 -1.93 -23.83 -9.58
CA MET A 6 -2.22 -24.64 -8.39
C MET A 6 -1.20 -24.36 -7.28
N ASP A 7 -0.22 -23.49 -7.51
CA ASP A 7 0.74 -23.07 -6.50
C ASP A 7 0.09 -22.13 -5.48
N GLN A 8 0.22 -22.44 -4.19
CA GLN A 8 -0.42 -21.67 -3.12
C GLN A 8 0.09 -20.23 -3.04
N LYS A 9 1.38 -20.00 -3.31
CA LYS A 9 1.98 -18.66 -3.25
C LYS A 9 1.45 -17.78 -4.38
N GLU A 10 1.42 -18.31 -5.59
CA GLU A 10 0.89 -17.62 -6.77
C GLU A 10 -0.61 -17.36 -6.63
N LEU A 11 -1.37 -18.35 -6.15
CA LEU A 11 -2.80 -18.19 -5.92
C LEU A 11 -3.09 -17.10 -4.88
N ARG A 12 -2.30 -17.04 -3.79
CA ARG A 12 -2.42 -16.00 -2.76
C ARG A 12 -2.11 -14.62 -3.33
N SER A 13 -1.08 -14.49 -4.17
CA SER A 13 -0.74 -13.26 -4.86
C SER A 13 -1.88 -12.80 -5.76
N THR A 14 -2.41 -13.70 -6.58
CA THR A 14 -3.55 -13.44 -7.46
C THR A 14 -4.76 -12.94 -6.68
N VAL A 15 -5.14 -13.64 -5.62
CA VAL A 15 -6.27 -13.23 -4.75
C VAL A 15 -6.07 -11.84 -4.16
N ARG A 16 -4.85 -11.48 -3.74
CA ARG A 16 -4.55 -10.16 -3.20
C ARG A 16 -4.67 -9.05 -4.25
N ILE A 17 -4.23 -9.33 -5.47
CA ILE A 17 -4.31 -8.39 -6.59
C ILE A 17 -5.77 -8.20 -7.01
N GLU A 18 -6.49 -9.28 -7.26
CA GLU A 18 -7.91 -9.25 -7.64
C GLU A 18 -8.75 -8.51 -6.60
N ARG A 19 -8.59 -8.88 -5.32
CA ARG A 19 -9.29 -8.21 -4.23
C ARG A 19 -8.99 -6.71 -4.15
N ARG A 20 -7.76 -6.29 -4.44
CA ARG A 20 -7.39 -4.88 -4.50
C ARG A 20 -8.08 -4.15 -5.64
N MET A 21 -8.22 -4.80 -6.79
CA MET A 21 -8.85 -4.22 -7.97
C MET A 21 -10.38 -4.14 -7.80
N GLU A 22 -11.00 -5.22 -7.36
CA GLU A 22 -12.45 -5.31 -7.19
C GLU A 22 -12.98 -4.37 -6.10
N LEU A 23 -12.27 -4.27 -4.96
CA LEU A 23 -12.67 -3.44 -3.83
C LEU A 23 -11.95 -2.08 -3.80
N ALA A 24 -11.53 -1.60 -4.97
CA ALA A 24 -10.92 -0.27 -5.07
C ALA A 24 -11.93 0.81 -4.61
N TRP A 25 -11.47 1.74 -3.77
CA TRP A 25 -12.27 2.85 -3.20
C TRP A 25 -13.34 2.46 -2.17
N GLU A 26 -13.48 1.19 -1.82
CA GLU A 26 -14.44 0.73 -0.80
C GLU A 26 -13.90 0.80 0.64
N GLY A 27 -12.71 1.33 0.84
CA GLY A 27 -12.08 1.47 2.17
C GLY A 27 -11.54 0.17 2.76
N MET A 28 -11.67 -0.97 2.08
CA MET A 28 -11.28 -2.29 2.61
C MET A 28 -9.78 -2.54 2.64
N ARG A 29 -9.00 -1.79 1.87
CA ARG A 29 -7.56 -2.05 1.68
C ARG A 29 -6.75 -2.00 2.95
N TYR A 30 -7.01 -1.06 3.84
CA TYR A 30 -6.31 -0.96 5.12
C TYR A 30 -6.50 -2.20 5.98
N MET A 31 -7.75 -2.65 6.13
CA MET A 31 -8.08 -3.84 6.90
C MET A 31 -7.45 -5.11 6.32
N ASP A 32 -7.41 -5.23 4.99
CA ASP A 32 -6.74 -6.32 4.32
C ASP A 32 -5.23 -6.34 4.60
N LEU A 33 -4.56 -5.19 4.52
CA LEU A 33 -3.14 -5.06 4.81
C LEU A 33 -2.81 -5.43 6.27
N VAL A 34 -3.64 -5.01 7.22
CA VAL A 34 -3.49 -5.35 8.64
C VAL A 34 -3.70 -6.84 8.85
N ARG A 35 -4.80 -7.41 8.33
CA ARG A 35 -5.14 -8.83 8.46
C ARG A 35 -4.09 -9.76 7.86
N TRP A 36 -3.51 -9.38 6.72
CA TRP A 36 -2.46 -10.14 6.04
C TRP A 36 -1.06 -9.90 6.57
N ARG A 37 -0.90 -9.03 7.56
CA ARG A 37 0.41 -8.59 8.09
C ARG A 37 1.32 -7.97 7.02
N LEU A 38 0.73 -7.29 6.05
CA LEU A 38 1.44 -6.57 4.98
C LEU A 38 1.53 -5.06 5.22
N ALA A 39 0.91 -4.55 6.27
CA ALA A 39 0.87 -3.12 6.55
C ALA A 39 2.28 -2.52 6.76
N SER A 40 3.16 -3.24 7.45
CA SER A 40 4.56 -2.82 7.65
C SER A 40 5.34 -2.65 6.34
N ILE A 41 5.00 -3.43 5.31
CA ILE A 41 5.64 -3.34 3.99
C ILE A 41 4.95 -2.26 3.15
N ALA A 42 3.62 -2.28 3.12
CA ALA A 42 2.84 -1.42 2.25
C ALA A 42 2.76 0.03 2.73
N LEU A 43 2.77 0.27 4.06
CA LEU A 43 2.59 1.58 4.66
C LEU A 43 3.89 2.27 5.10
N LYS A 44 5.05 1.64 4.97
CA LYS A 44 6.36 2.30 5.10
C LYS A 44 6.86 2.90 3.78
N ARG A 45 6.03 2.98 2.76
CA ARG A 45 6.38 3.48 1.45
C ARG A 45 6.10 4.97 1.32
N LYS A 46 6.85 5.61 0.43
CA LYS A 46 6.61 6.99 0.01
C LYS A 46 5.28 7.09 -0.75
N ASN A 47 4.59 8.19 -0.57
CA ASN A 47 3.51 8.60 -1.44
C ASN A 47 4.05 9.50 -2.52
N TYR A 48 3.69 9.22 -3.76
CA TYR A 48 4.17 9.96 -4.90
C TYR A 48 3.05 10.77 -5.54
N GLY A 49 3.41 11.97 -5.97
CA GLY A 49 2.60 12.78 -6.87
C GLY A 49 3.23 12.81 -8.25
N VAL A 50 2.40 12.87 -9.27
CA VAL A 50 2.88 13.02 -10.64
C VAL A 50 3.46 14.42 -10.83
N LYS A 51 4.65 14.50 -11.38
CA LYS A 51 5.27 15.75 -11.76
C LYS A 51 4.82 16.12 -13.16
N TYR A 52 4.06 17.21 -13.28
CA TYR A 52 3.64 17.70 -14.58
C TYR A 52 4.84 18.20 -15.40
N PRO A 53 4.98 17.76 -16.67
CA PRO A 53 5.97 18.35 -17.57
C PRO A 53 5.59 19.80 -17.85
N MET A 54 6.59 20.67 -17.84
CA MET A 54 6.42 22.11 -18.13
C MET A 54 6.18 22.42 -19.63
N SER A 55 6.09 21.38 -20.47
CA SER A 55 5.90 21.53 -21.92
C SER A 55 4.42 21.50 -22.29
N THR A 56 4.05 22.37 -23.22
CA THR A 56 2.72 22.49 -23.81
C THR A 56 2.48 21.56 -25.00
N SER A 57 3.48 20.75 -25.40
CA SER A 57 3.38 19.83 -26.51
C SER A 57 2.63 18.56 -26.11
N ASN A 58 1.51 18.25 -26.80
CA ASN A 58 0.71 17.04 -26.55
C ASN A 58 1.47 15.71 -26.77
N SER A 59 2.43 15.69 -27.72
CA SER A 59 3.28 14.52 -27.95
C SER A 59 4.19 14.22 -26.76
N TYR A 60 4.69 15.26 -26.12
CA TYR A 60 5.52 15.14 -24.93
C TYR A 60 4.75 14.56 -23.74
N MET A 61 3.46 14.87 -23.62
CA MET A 61 2.60 14.30 -22.59
C MET A 61 2.40 12.80 -22.75
N ALA A 62 2.19 12.31 -23.98
CA ALA A 62 2.05 10.89 -24.27
C ALA A 62 3.32 10.11 -23.88
N ASP A 63 4.49 10.57 -24.33
CA ASP A 63 5.77 9.93 -24.01
C ASP A 63 6.09 9.98 -22.49
N TRP A 64 5.66 11.04 -21.81
CA TRP A 64 5.87 11.19 -20.38
C TRP A 64 5.03 10.22 -19.56
N PHE A 65 3.75 10.08 -19.89
CA PHE A 65 2.78 9.35 -19.07
C PHE A 65 2.79 7.85 -19.33
N TRP A 66 2.94 7.44 -20.60
CA TRP A 66 2.68 6.07 -21.01
C TRP A 66 3.96 5.24 -21.21
N ALA A 67 5.11 5.87 -21.20
CA ALA A 67 6.39 5.18 -21.36
C ALA A 67 6.81 4.34 -20.14
N PHE A 68 6.05 4.38 -19.05
CA PHE A 68 6.45 3.72 -17.81
C PHE A 68 5.28 3.00 -17.12
N THR A 69 5.40 1.68 -17.02
CA THR A 69 4.49 0.86 -16.22
C THR A 69 5.23 0.41 -14.96
N PRO A 70 4.73 0.74 -13.75
CA PRO A 70 5.37 0.29 -12.51
C PRO A 70 5.34 -1.24 -12.41
N VAL A 71 6.41 -1.82 -11.90
CA VAL A 71 6.45 -3.25 -11.60
C VAL A 71 5.56 -3.50 -10.38
N ILE A 72 4.68 -4.50 -10.48
CA ILE A 72 3.82 -4.93 -9.37
C ILE A 72 4.47 -6.14 -8.70
N ASP A 73 4.73 -6.04 -7.40
CA ASP A 73 5.31 -7.13 -6.62
C ASP A 73 4.30 -8.25 -6.31
N GLU A 74 4.78 -9.35 -5.71
CA GLU A 74 3.97 -10.52 -5.33
C GLU A 74 2.83 -10.21 -4.33
N ASN A 75 2.84 -9.05 -3.70
CA ASN A 75 1.82 -8.57 -2.77
C ASN A 75 0.84 -7.59 -3.42
N GLY A 76 0.93 -7.38 -4.73
CA GLY A 76 0.12 -6.43 -5.46
C GLY A 76 0.49 -4.96 -5.17
N LEU A 77 1.75 -4.69 -4.79
CA LEU A 77 2.24 -3.34 -4.50
C LEU A 77 3.08 -2.84 -5.67
N PRO A 78 2.78 -1.64 -6.22
CA PRO A 78 3.58 -1.06 -7.30
C PRO A 78 4.92 -0.52 -6.77
N ASP A 79 5.97 -0.71 -7.56
CA ASP A 79 7.27 -0.09 -7.35
C ASP A 79 7.43 1.12 -8.26
N PHE A 80 7.62 2.30 -7.66
CA PHE A 80 7.82 3.57 -8.35
C PHE A 80 9.27 4.07 -8.31
N SER A 81 10.22 3.27 -7.83
CA SER A 81 11.61 3.67 -7.64
C SER A 81 12.26 4.17 -8.93
N GLU A 82 11.96 3.51 -10.05
CA GLU A 82 12.46 3.93 -11.36
C GLU A 82 11.87 5.27 -11.83
N MET A 83 10.59 5.52 -11.57
CA MET A 83 9.97 6.82 -11.86
C MET A 83 10.56 7.93 -10.99
N GLU A 84 10.86 7.64 -9.73
CA GLU A 84 11.55 8.58 -8.83
C GLU A 84 12.95 8.88 -9.34
N ARG A 85 13.72 7.87 -9.73
CA ARG A 85 15.05 8.01 -10.30
C ARG A 85 15.08 8.86 -11.59
N GLN A 86 14.06 8.72 -12.42
CA GLN A 86 13.90 9.51 -13.64
C GLN A 86 13.32 10.93 -13.39
N GLY A 87 13.00 11.27 -12.15
CA GLY A 87 12.43 12.57 -11.81
C GLY A 87 11.00 12.79 -12.32
N LYS A 88 10.25 11.74 -12.62
CA LYS A 88 8.87 11.78 -13.14
C LYS A 88 7.82 11.91 -12.04
N VAL A 89 8.19 11.64 -10.80
CA VAL A 89 7.34 11.76 -9.62
C VAL A 89 8.00 12.61 -8.55
N ASN A 90 7.19 13.25 -7.73
CA ASN A 90 7.63 13.95 -6.53
C ASN A 90 7.21 13.13 -5.31
N THR A 91 8.08 13.00 -4.31
CA THR A 91 7.69 12.48 -3.00
C THR A 91 6.80 13.50 -2.30
N LEU A 92 5.55 13.17 -2.06
CA LEU A 92 4.58 14.01 -1.35
C LEU A 92 4.69 13.84 0.15
N SER A 93 4.84 12.61 0.60
CA SER A 93 4.99 12.26 2.02
C SER A 93 5.63 10.88 2.16
N GLU A 94 6.28 10.67 3.29
CA GLU A 94 6.75 9.36 3.72
C GLU A 94 5.81 8.86 4.80
N ARG A 95 5.30 7.64 4.62
CA ARG A 95 4.46 7.00 5.63
C ARG A 95 5.32 6.31 6.66
N ASN A 96 4.95 6.46 7.90
CA ASN A 96 5.54 5.73 9.00
C ASN A 96 4.56 4.66 9.50
N TRP A 97 5.07 3.47 9.74
CA TRP A 97 4.33 2.35 10.32
C TRP A 97 5.11 1.79 11.50
N ASP A 98 4.41 1.62 12.60
CA ASP A 98 4.92 0.94 13.79
C ASP A 98 4.11 -0.35 13.99
N ASP A 99 4.78 -1.46 14.30
CA ASP A 99 4.12 -2.77 14.39
C ASP A 99 3.09 -2.84 15.54
N ARG A 100 3.14 -1.97 16.53
CA ARG A 100 2.07 -1.82 17.51
C ARG A 100 0.72 -1.48 16.86
N GLN A 101 0.72 -0.82 15.70
CA GLN A 101 -0.49 -0.43 14.97
C GLN A 101 -1.27 -1.61 14.37
N TYR A 102 -0.73 -2.83 14.42
CA TYR A 102 -1.52 -4.04 14.12
C TYR A 102 -2.59 -4.32 15.17
N LEU A 103 -2.39 -3.84 16.38
CA LEU A 103 -3.35 -3.92 17.48
C LEU A 103 -3.75 -2.50 17.89
N TRP A 104 -5.02 -2.28 18.07
CA TRP A 104 -5.49 -0.99 18.56
C TRP A 104 -5.25 -0.88 20.08
N PRO A 105 -4.95 0.32 20.60
CA PRO A 105 -4.87 0.50 22.05
C PRO A 105 -6.23 0.22 22.70
N ILE A 106 -6.20 -0.38 23.88
CA ILE A 106 -7.41 -0.51 24.70
C ILE A 106 -7.73 0.88 25.27
N PRO A 107 -9.00 1.32 25.20
CA PRO A 107 -9.39 2.61 25.76
C PRO A 107 -8.97 2.77 27.23
N THR A 108 -8.46 3.95 27.58
CA THR A 108 -7.98 4.21 28.93
C THR A 108 -9.08 4.02 29.99
N THR A 109 -10.33 4.32 29.64
CA THR A 109 -11.49 4.08 30.51
C THR A 109 -11.65 2.61 30.89
N ASP A 110 -11.45 1.70 29.93
CA ASP A 110 -11.59 0.26 30.16
C ASP A 110 -10.45 -0.27 31.04
N LEU A 111 -9.22 0.26 30.85
CA LEU A 111 -8.06 -0.06 31.68
C LEU A 111 -8.24 0.43 33.13
N GLN A 112 -8.94 1.55 33.33
CA GLN A 112 -9.21 2.09 34.68
C GLN A 112 -10.27 1.30 35.45
N ILE A 113 -11.20 0.69 34.73
CA ILE A 113 -12.28 -0.12 35.34
C ILE A 113 -11.78 -1.52 35.71
N ASN A 114 -10.86 -2.07 34.96
CA ASN A 114 -10.35 -3.43 35.19
C ASN A 114 -8.84 -3.43 35.48
N GLU A 115 -8.50 -3.51 36.76
CA GLU A 115 -7.11 -3.49 37.26
C GLU A 115 -6.25 -4.68 36.73
N ASN A 116 -6.90 -5.76 36.27
CA ASN A 116 -6.21 -6.92 35.68
C ASN A 116 -5.96 -6.80 34.17
N MET A 117 -6.40 -5.70 33.56
CA MET A 117 -6.23 -5.46 32.13
C MET A 117 -4.97 -4.62 31.86
N THR A 118 -4.13 -5.09 30.97
CA THR A 118 -2.97 -4.34 30.47
C THR A 118 -3.17 -3.98 29.00
N ASN A 119 -2.62 -2.85 28.58
CA ASN A 119 -2.74 -2.43 27.19
C ASN A 119 -1.99 -3.36 26.25
N ASN A 120 -2.33 -3.29 24.98
CA ASN A 120 -1.60 -3.98 23.93
C ASN A 120 -0.12 -3.54 23.88
N PRO A 121 0.82 -4.43 23.48
CA PRO A 121 2.23 -4.11 23.44
C PRO A 121 2.54 -2.83 22.66
N GLY A 122 3.31 -1.92 23.27
CA GLY A 122 3.73 -0.66 22.66
C GLY A 122 2.82 0.55 22.91
N TYR A 123 1.77 0.38 23.76
CA TYR A 123 0.90 1.46 24.21
C TYR A 123 0.99 1.69 25.72
#